data_bd6b7bfb0226d7cf41d5c5da7abb1ea3
#
_entry.id   bd6b7bfb0226d7cf41d5c5da7abb1ea3
#
_cell.length_a   1.000
_cell.length_b   1.000
_cell.length_c   1.000
_cell.angle_alpha   90.00
_cell.angle_beta   90.00
_cell.angle_gamma   90.00
#
_symmetry.space_group_name_H-M   'P 1'
#
loop_
_entity.id
_entity.type
_entity.pdbx_description
1 polymer ?
#
loop_
_entity_poly.entity_id
_entity_poly.type
_entity_poly.pdbx_seq_one_letter_code
_entity_poly.pdbx_strand_id
1 'polypeptide(L)'
;MQNVFIIGSKGIPAAYGGYETFVDKLAEYHRNNDKIKYHVACKGKENKEYIYHNARCFMIKVPDIGPAQAIYYDVAALKECCRYIEKKQVKQPVIYILACRIGPFIRHYVKKIHKLGGKVYVNPDGHEWMRQKWNAYVRKYWKISEQMMVKNADLLICDSKNIEQYIKKEYEKYYPKTTFIAYGTEIRKSQMADSDEKLKKWYAERKIHPKQYYLVVGRFVPENNYEVMIKEFIKCKSERDFVLITNVNDKFLKELEFKTGYSKDSRIKFAGTVYDSEMLMKIRENAYGYFHGHEVGGTNPSLLEALASTQLNLLLNVGFNREVAEDGAMYWSKEEGNLAGLIEKADHLDQS
;
A
#
# COMPACT_ATOMS: atom_id res chain seq x y z
N MET A 1 -0.85 20.58 22.90
CA MET A 1 -0.21 19.81 21.81
C MET A 1 -0.59 18.35 21.97
N GLN A 2 -1.23 17.76 20.96
CA GLN A 2 -1.61 16.35 20.95
C GLN A 2 -0.41 15.51 20.55
N ASN A 3 -0.04 14.51 21.36
CA ASN A 3 1.03 13.57 21.02
C ASN A 3 0.42 12.31 20.39
N VAL A 4 0.89 11.96 19.18
CA VAL A 4 0.45 10.77 18.43
C VAL A 4 1.66 9.89 18.16
N PHE A 5 1.62 8.67 18.68
CA PHE A 5 2.66 7.66 18.50
C PHE A 5 2.23 6.69 17.41
N ILE A 6 2.99 6.59 16.32
CA ILE A 6 2.69 5.74 15.17
C ILE A 6 3.63 4.55 15.17
N ILE A 7 3.05 3.35 15.15
CA ILE A 7 3.79 2.08 15.05
C ILE A 7 3.20 1.20 13.95
N GLY A 8 3.97 0.22 13.47
CA GLY A 8 3.50 -0.73 12.45
C GLY A 8 3.97 -0.42 11.02
N SER A 9 4.59 0.73 10.78
CA SER A 9 5.38 1.00 9.58
C SER A 9 6.86 0.70 9.83
N LYS A 10 7.66 0.59 8.77
CA LYS A 10 9.13 0.46 8.91
C LYS A 10 9.79 1.79 9.29
N GLY A 11 9.04 2.89 9.28
CA GLY A 11 9.48 4.23 9.65
C GLY A 11 9.60 5.19 8.47
N ILE A 12 10.05 6.41 8.76
CA ILE A 12 10.27 7.51 7.83
C ILE A 12 11.72 8.02 7.94
N PRO A 13 12.36 8.57 6.86
CA PRO A 13 11.78 8.76 5.53
C PRO A 13 11.39 7.45 4.85
N ALA A 14 10.33 7.51 4.04
CA ALA A 14 9.80 6.34 3.35
C ALA A 14 10.74 5.89 2.22
N ALA A 15 11.18 4.63 2.28
CA ALA A 15 11.91 4.02 1.18
C ALA A 15 10.97 3.25 0.24
N TYR A 16 10.03 2.47 0.79
CA TYR A 16 9.08 1.65 0.04
C TYR A 16 7.99 1.10 0.98
N GLY A 17 6.74 1.21 0.56
CA GLY A 17 5.57 0.63 1.23
C GLY A 17 4.45 1.63 1.46
N GLY A 18 3.19 1.14 1.46
CA GLY A 18 2.02 2.01 1.60
C GLY A 18 1.97 2.73 2.95
N TYR A 19 2.23 2.01 4.03
CA TYR A 19 2.24 2.62 5.38
C TYR A 19 3.40 3.61 5.56
N GLU A 20 4.58 3.30 5.04
CA GLU A 20 5.74 4.18 5.09
C GLU A 20 5.43 5.50 4.35
N THR A 21 4.91 5.42 3.14
CA THR A 21 4.49 6.59 2.34
C THR A 21 3.40 7.39 3.05
N PHE A 22 2.39 6.72 3.60
CA PHE A 22 1.33 7.38 4.36
C PHE A 22 1.88 8.16 5.56
N VAL A 23 2.73 7.53 6.39
CA VAL A 23 3.28 8.17 7.60
C VAL A 23 4.22 9.32 7.24
N ASP A 24 5.00 9.17 6.17
CA ASP A 24 5.90 10.22 5.68
C ASP A 24 5.12 11.46 5.23
N LYS A 25 4.12 11.26 4.37
CA LYS A 25 3.23 12.34 3.90
C LYS A 25 2.44 12.98 5.04
N LEU A 26 1.98 12.20 6.00
CA LEU A 26 1.30 12.72 7.19
C LEU A 26 2.24 13.62 8.03
N ALA A 27 3.49 13.19 8.23
CA ALA A 27 4.50 13.98 8.95
C ALA A 27 4.90 15.24 8.18
N GLU A 28 5.10 15.13 6.86
CA GLU A 28 5.40 16.24 5.97
C GLU A 28 4.30 17.31 6.01
N TYR A 29 3.05 16.90 5.86
CA TYR A 29 1.89 17.80 5.86
C TYR A 29 1.75 18.56 7.17
N HIS A 30 2.02 17.90 8.30
CA HIS A 30 1.92 18.52 9.63
C HIS A 30 3.24 19.10 10.17
N ARG A 31 4.30 19.19 9.36
CA ARG A 31 5.63 19.63 9.83
C ARG A 31 5.65 20.99 10.55
N ASN A 32 4.73 21.88 10.18
CA ASN A 32 4.58 23.22 10.75
C ASN A 32 3.36 23.33 11.69
N ASN A 33 2.76 22.22 12.12
CA ASN A 33 1.58 22.24 12.96
C ASN A 33 1.96 22.08 14.44
N ASP A 34 1.85 23.15 15.21
CA ASP A 34 2.21 23.16 16.64
C ASP A 34 1.17 22.46 17.53
N LYS A 35 0.00 22.07 17.00
CA LYS A 35 -1.03 21.39 17.76
C LYS A 35 -0.83 19.88 17.87
N ILE A 36 -0.03 19.30 16.98
CA ILE A 36 0.20 17.85 16.89
C ILE A 36 1.70 17.56 16.89
N LYS A 37 2.14 16.57 17.68
CA LYS A 37 3.50 16.03 17.67
C LYS A 37 3.45 14.55 17.37
N TYR A 38 4.06 14.16 16.26
CA TYR A 38 4.22 12.75 15.91
C TYR A 38 5.47 12.15 16.53
N HIS A 39 5.35 10.89 16.95
CA HIS A 39 6.43 10.02 17.41
C HIS A 39 6.35 8.74 16.59
N VAL A 40 7.27 8.55 15.66
CA VAL A 40 7.22 7.46 14.66
C VAL A 40 8.25 6.39 15.02
N ALA A 41 7.78 5.15 15.19
CA ALA A 41 8.67 4.01 15.31
C ALA A 41 9.32 3.70 13.96
N CYS A 42 10.63 3.46 13.98
CA CYS A 42 11.41 3.13 12.80
C CYS A 42 12.19 1.83 13.04
N LYS A 43 12.16 0.92 12.07
CA LYS A 43 12.95 -0.31 12.12
C LYS A 43 14.42 -0.01 11.84
N GLY A 44 15.33 -0.47 12.70
CA GLY A 44 16.76 -0.20 12.54
C GLY A 44 17.66 -1.30 13.06
N LYS A 45 18.98 -1.09 12.90
CA LYS A 45 20.04 -1.97 13.41
C LYS A 45 20.50 -1.58 14.83
N GLU A 46 20.13 -0.38 15.27
CA GLU A 46 20.48 0.19 16.57
C GLU A 46 19.30 0.97 17.15
N ASN A 47 19.32 1.25 18.44
CA ASN A 47 18.33 2.11 19.09
C ASN A 47 18.89 3.54 19.09
N LYS A 48 18.31 4.41 18.28
CA LYS A 48 18.61 5.85 18.24
C LYS A 48 17.38 6.67 17.92
N GLU A 49 17.47 7.98 18.10
CA GLU A 49 16.41 8.93 17.77
C GLU A 49 16.92 9.99 16.82
N TYR A 50 16.02 10.49 15.99
CA TYR A 50 16.26 11.64 15.11
C TYR A 50 14.94 12.40 14.88
N ILE A 51 15.04 13.59 14.31
CA ILE A 51 13.89 14.41 13.93
C ILE A 51 13.80 14.42 12.41
N TYR A 52 12.59 14.17 11.89
CA TYR A 52 12.29 14.24 10.46
C TYR A 52 10.88 14.81 10.28
N HIS A 53 10.71 15.85 9.44
CA HIS A 53 9.47 16.60 9.30
C HIS A 53 8.81 16.97 10.65
N ASN A 54 9.62 17.47 11.59
CA ASN A 54 9.21 17.76 12.96
C ASN A 54 8.66 16.55 13.76
N ALA A 55 8.64 15.34 13.22
CA ALA A 55 8.32 14.14 13.96
C ALA A 55 9.56 13.60 14.71
N ARG A 56 9.35 13.10 15.94
CA ARG A 56 10.38 12.33 16.65
C ARG A 56 10.37 10.91 16.09
N CYS A 57 11.42 10.51 15.42
CA CYS A 57 11.63 9.16 14.94
C CYS A 57 12.49 8.40 15.93
N PHE A 58 12.01 7.24 16.43
CA PHE A 58 12.76 6.40 17.35
C PHE A 58 12.97 5.01 16.75
N MET A 59 14.23 4.65 16.60
CA MET A 59 14.62 3.39 15.99
C MET A 59 14.53 2.25 17.00
N ILE A 60 14.00 1.13 16.57
CA ILE A 60 13.93 -0.13 17.30
C ILE A 60 14.88 -1.12 16.63
N LYS A 61 15.87 -1.59 17.40
CA LYS A 61 16.74 -2.69 16.95
C LYS A 61 15.93 -3.99 16.88
N VAL A 62 15.95 -4.61 15.72
CA VAL A 62 15.18 -5.85 15.48
C VAL A 62 16.16 -7.00 15.20
N PRO A 63 16.11 -8.10 15.96
CA PRO A 63 16.90 -9.30 15.69
C PRO A 63 16.46 -9.98 14.40
N ASP A 64 17.36 -10.75 13.79
CA ASP A 64 17.01 -11.56 12.62
C ASP A 64 16.34 -12.88 13.06
N ILE A 65 15.00 -12.82 13.18
CA ILE A 65 14.14 -13.95 13.59
C ILE A 65 13.09 -14.26 12.50
N GLY A 66 13.42 -14.00 11.24
CA GLY A 66 12.54 -14.29 10.11
C GLY A 66 11.19 -13.57 10.20
N PRO A 67 10.07 -14.24 9.83
CA PRO A 67 8.73 -13.61 9.76
C PRO A 67 8.23 -13.02 11.10
N ALA A 68 8.70 -13.52 12.24
CA ALA A 68 8.35 -12.99 13.56
C ALA A 68 8.92 -11.60 13.85
N GLN A 69 9.87 -11.13 13.05
CA GLN A 69 10.45 -9.78 13.19
C GLN A 69 9.40 -8.67 13.25
N ALA A 70 8.34 -8.77 12.44
CA ALA A 70 7.31 -7.73 12.39
C ALA A 70 6.52 -7.63 13.71
N ILE A 71 6.20 -8.79 14.30
CA ILE A 71 5.50 -8.86 15.59
C ILE A 71 6.42 -8.34 16.70
N TYR A 72 7.67 -8.81 16.74
CA TYR A 72 8.66 -8.35 17.71
C TYR A 72 8.85 -6.84 17.64
N TYR A 73 9.01 -6.30 16.43
CA TYR A 73 9.18 -4.87 16.20
C TYR A 73 8.01 -4.04 16.75
N ASP A 74 6.78 -4.41 16.40
CA ASP A 74 5.59 -3.66 16.84
C ASP A 74 5.41 -3.73 18.37
N VAL A 75 5.66 -4.88 18.99
CA VAL A 75 5.60 -5.04 20.46
C VAL A 75 6.71 -4.22 21.15
N ALA A 76 7.93 -4.25 20.62
CA ALA A 76 9.05 -3.48 21.17
C ALA A 76 8.82 -1.97 21.03
N ALA A 77 8.29 -1.53 19.88
CA ALA A 77 7.90 -0.14 19.65
C ALA A 77 6.81 0.31 20.63
N LEU A 78 5.79 -0.52 20.85
CA LEU A 78 4.71 -0.23 21.78
C LEU A 78 5.21 -0.13 23.24
N LYS A 79 6.14 -1.01 23.62
CA LYS A 79 6.82 -0.95 24.93
C LYS A 79 7.59 0.37 25.09
N GLU A 80 8.31 0.80 24.04
CA GLU A 80 9.05 2.05 24.07
C GLU A 80 8.13 3.27 24.12
N CYS A 81 7.00 3.26 23.40
CA CYS A 81 5.97 4.30 23.53
C CYS A 81 5.50 4.44 24.97
N CYS A 82 5.14 3.33 25.63
CA CYS A 82 4.70 3.34 27.02
C CYS A 82 5.78 3.91 27.96
N ARG A 83 7.05 3.51 27.76
CA ARG A 83 8.19 4.01 28.56
C ARG A 83 8.39 5.51 28.37
N TYR A 84 8.31 6.00 27.13
CA TYR A 84 8.46 7.42 26.85
C TYR A 84 7.33 8.25 27.44
N ILE A 85 6.08 7.80 27.28
CA ILE A 85 4.87 8.46 27.83
C ILE A 85 4.99 8.61 29.35
N GLU A 86 5.38 7.53 30.03
CA GLU A 86 5.56 7.50 31.47
C GLU A 86 6.70 8.42 31.93
N LYS A 87 7.89 8.31 31.29
CA LYS A 87 9.07 9.13 31.60
C LYS A 87 8.84 10.63 31.37
N LYS A 88 8.13 10.97 30.28
CA LYS A 88 7.88 12.37 29.89
C LYS A 88 6.53 12.91 30.39
N GLN A 89 5.76 12.10 31.11
CA GLN A 89 4.44 12.45 31.63
C GLN A 89 3.52 13.04 30.55
N VAL A 90 3.52 12.40 29.37
CA VAL A 90 2.74 12.84 28.22
C VAL A 90 1.26 12.72 28.55
N LYS A 91 0.54 13.83 28.44
CA LYS A 91 -0.91 13.84 28.71
C LYS A 91 -1.71 13.41 27.50
N GLN A 92 -2.72 12.58 27.71
CA GLN A 92 -3.68 12.10 26.70
C GLN A 92 -3.02 11.62 25.39
N PRO A 93 -2.00 10.74 25.45
CA PRO A 93 -1.34 10.26 24.24
C PRO A 93 -2.30 9.41 23.41
N VAL A 94 -2.16 9.48 22.08
CA VAL A 94 -2.80 8.57 21.14
C VAL A 94 -1.73 7.62 20.60
N ILE A 95 -1.96 6.32 20.69
CA ILE A 95 -1.14 5.31 20.03
C ILE A 95 -1.90 4.87 18.78
N TYR A 96 -1.32 5.09 17.60
CA TYR A 96 -1.89 4.68 16.32
C TYR A 96 -1.10 3.49 15.76
N ILE A 97 -1.76 2.34 15.70
CA ILE A 97 -1.17 1.07 15.29
C ILE A 97 -1.61 0.75 13.87
N LEU A 98 -0.64 0.55 12.98
CA LEU A 98 -0.86 0.19 11.59
C LEU A 98 -0.78 -1.32 11.42
N ALA A 99 -1.87 -1.93 10.99
CA ALA A 99 -2.14 -3.36 10.86
C ALA A 99 -2.36 -4.12 12.19
N CYS A 100 -2.98 -5.29 12.07
CA CYS A 100 -3.44 -6.10 13.20
C CYS A 100 -2.48 -7.24 13.59
N ARG A 101 -1.16 -6.96 13.71
CA ARG A 101 -0.13 -8.01 13.92
C ARG A 101 0.01 -8.51 15.34
N ILE A 102 -0.35 -7.70 16.33
CA ILE A 102 0.01 -7.92 17.75
C ILE A 102 -1.18 -8.26 18.64
N GLY A 103 -2.23 -8.84 18.07
CA GLY A 103 -3.46 -9.18 18.79
C GLY A 103 -3.24 -9.91 20.12
N PRO A 104 -2.42 -10.96 20.22
CA PRO A 104 -2.16 -11.66 21.48
C PRO A 104 -1.60 -10.77 22.60
N PHE A 105 -0.94 -9.67 22.25
CA PHE A 105 -0.30 -8.76 23.21
C PHE A 105 -1.14 -7.51 23.51
N ILE A 106 -2.07 -7.15 22.62
CA ILE A 106 -2.72 -5.84 22.61
C ILE A 106 -3.46 -5.52 23.91
N ARG A 107 -4.19 -6.48 24.49
CA ARG A 107 -4.99 -6.27 25.71
C ARG A 107 -4.15 -5.76 26.88
N HIS A 108 -2.94 -6.28 27.03
CA HIS A 108 -2.02 -5.85 28.08
C HIS A 108 -1.63 -4.37 27.90
N TYR A 109 -1.23 -4.02 26.68
CA TYR A 109 -0.80 -2.66 26.37
C TYR A 109 -1.92 -1.65 26.38
N VAL A 110 -3.11 -1.98 25.89
CA VAL A 110 -4.29 -1.10 25.99
C VAL A 110 -4.57 -0.74 27.46
N LYS A 111 -4.58 -1.73 28.35
CA LYS A 111 -4.75 -1.47 29.79
C LYS A 111 -3.68 -0.55 30.36
N LYS A 112 -2.41 -0.74 29.94
CA LYS A 112 -1.30 0.12 30.38
C LYS A 112 -1.47 1.54 29.84
N ILE A 113 -1.79 1.71 28.55
CA ILE A 113 -2.00 3.02 27.91
C ILE A 113 -3.17 3.76 28.54
N HIS A 114 -4.29 3.07 28.84
CA HIS A 114 -5.43 3.67 29.53
C HIS A 114 -5.04 4.17 30.94
N LYS A 115 -4.23 3.41 31.68
CA LYS A 115 -3.69 3.86 32.98
C LYS A 115 -2.83 5.12 32.85
N LEU A 116 -2.17 5.32 31.71
CA LEU A 116 -1.41 6.52 31.39
C LEU A 116 -2.27 7.65 30.80
N GLY A 117 -3.61 7.51 30.80
CA GLY A 117 -4.55 8.49 30.26
C GLY A 117 -4.63 8.56 28.73
N GLY A 118 -4.08 7.56 28.03
CA GLY A 118 -4.04 7.51 26.57
C GLY A 118 -5.16 6.70 25.93
N LYS A 119 -5.15 6.69 24.58
CA LYS A 119 -6.07 5.90 23.74
C LYS A 119 -5.29 5.12 22.68
N VAL A 120 -5.87 4.01 22.22
CA VAL A 120 -5.30 3.14 21.19
C VAL A 120 -6.22 3.14 19.98
N TYR A 121 -5.70 3.67 18.86
CA TYR A 121 -6.35 3.63 17.56
C TYR A 121 -5.64 2.59 16.67
N VAL A 122 -6.40 1.90 15.84
CA VAL A 122 -5.87 0.85 14.99
C VAL A 122 -6.35 1.06 13.55
N ASN A 123 -5.44 1.04 12.60
CA ASN A 123 -5.79 0.80 11.20
C ASN A 123 -5.83 -0.73 11.01
N PRO A 124 -6.99 -1.31 10.68
CA PRO A 124 -7.11 -2.76 10.60
C PRO A 124 -6.41 -3.37 9.37
N ASP A 125 -5.87 -2.53 8.45
CA ASP A 125 -5.41 -2.98 7.13
C ASP A 125 -6.57 -3.62 6.34
N GLY A 126 -6.29 -4.45 5.36
CA GLY A 126 -7.33 -5.13 4.59
C GLY A 126 -7.05 -6.62 4.46
N HIS A 127 -7.80 -7.46 5.19
CA HIS A 127 -7.86 -8.91 5.00
C HIS A 127 -6.49 -9.62 4.87
N GLU A 128 -5.46 -9.21 5.68
CA GLU A 128 -4.10 -9.80 5.57
C GLU A 128 -4.12 -11.34 5.66
N TRP A 129 -5.10 -11.89 6.39
CA TRP A 129 -5.31 -13.34 6.50
C TRP A 129 -5.78 -14.02 5.19
N MET A 130 -6.24 -13.27 4.19
CA MET A 130 -6.61 -13.79 2.87
C MET A 130 -5.42 -13.90 1.91
N ARG A 131 -4.28 -13.28 2.23
CA ARG A 131 -3.13 -13.25 1.30
C ARG A 131 -2.57 -14.64 1.06
N GLN A 132 -2.37 -14.96 -0.21
CA GLN A 132 -1.90 -16.30 -0.65
C GLN A 132 -0.46 -16.60 -0.23
N LYS A 133 0.35 -15.60 0.04
CA LYS A 133 1.72 -15.78 0.56
C LYS A 133 1.80 -16.48 1.91
N TRP A 134 0.69 -16.55 2.65
CA TRP A 134 0.63 -17.14 3.98
C TRP A 134 0.07 -18.57 3.94
N ASN A 135 0.72 -19.49 4.66
CA ASN A 135 0.16 -20.82 4.91
C ASN A 135 -1.06 -20.77 5.86
N ALA A 136 -1.77 -21.87 5.99
CA ALA A 136 -3.01 -21.95 6.78
C ALA A 136 -2.84 -21.53 8.25
N TYR A 137 -1.71 -21.88 8.88
CA TYR A 137 -1.43 -21.53 10.29
C TYR A 137 -1.22 -20.04 10.47
N VAL A 138 -0.47 -19.41 9.57
CA VAL A 138 -0.25 -17.97 9.58
C VAL A 138 -1.53 -17.21 9.28
N ARG A 139 -2.35 -17.68 8.34
CA ARG A 139 -3.69 -17.09 8.07
C ARG A 139 -4.58 -17.15 9.31
N LYS A 140 -4.60 -18.26 10.01
CA LYS A 140 -5.36 -18.41 11.27
C LYS A 140 -4.84 -17.45 12.35
N TYR A 141 -3.52 -17.32 12.48
CA TYR A 141 -2.93 -16.33 13.38
C TYR A 141 -3.41 -14.90 13.06
N TRP A 142 -3.34 -14.50 11.79
CA TRP A 142 -3.77 -13.17 11.35
C TRP A 142 -5.25 -12.92 11.68
N LYS A 143 -6.13 -13.88 11.40
CA LYS A 143 -7.57 -13.75 11.69
C LYS A 143 -7.84 -13.60 13.18
N ILE A 144 -7.18 -14.40 14.03
CA ILE A 144 -7.29 -14.30 15.49
C ILE A 144 -6.70 -12.97 15.99
N SER A 145 -5.56 -12.57 15.45
CA SER A 145 -4.90 -11.31 15.81
C SER A 145 -5.79 -10.11 15.46
N GLU A 146 -6.37 -10.08 14.25
CA GLU A 146 -7.33 -9.06 13.83
C GLU A 146 -8.51 -8.95 14.81
N GLN A 147 -9.12 -10.09 15.15
CA GLN A 147 -10.22 -10.15 16.12
C GLN A 147 -9.82 -9.55 17.48
N MET A 148 -8.63 -9.88 17.97
CA MET A 148 -8.14 -9.36 19.25
C MET A 148 -7.85 -7.85 19.19
N MET A 149 -7.29 -7.37 18.09
CA MET A 149 -7.03 -5.95 17.88
C MET A 149 -8.33 -5.16 17.81
N VAL A 150 -9.29 -5.61 17.02
CA VAL A 150 -10.63 -4.98 16.89
C VAL A 150 -11.34 -4.92 18.24
N LYS A 151 -11.33 -6.03 19.00
CA LYS A 151 -11.98 -6.09 20.33
C LYS A 151 -11.41 -5.09 21.34
N ASN A 152 -10.13 -4.74 21.24
CA ASN A 152 -9.43 -3.95 22.26
C ASN A 152 -9.10 -2.51 21.84
N ALA A 153 -9.32 -2.15 20.58
CA ALA A 153 -9.11 -0.79 20.09
C ALA A 153 -10.15 0.18 20.62
N ASP A 154 -9.74 1.42 20.93
CA ASP A 154 -10.67 2.50 21.28
C ASP A 154 -11.36 3.07 20.03
N LEU A 155 -10.67 3.02 18.88
CA LEU A 155 -11.16 3.44 17.56
C LEU A 155 -10.43 2.67 16.47
N LEU A 156 -11.18 2.24 15.47
CA LEU A 156 -10.64 1.67 14.23
C LEU A 156 -10.72 2.72 13.12
N ILE A 157 -9.56 3.07 12.55
CA ILE A 157 -9.47 4.02 11.44
C ILE A 157 -9.31 3.19 10.17
N CYS A 158 -10.39 3.05 9.42
CA CYS A 158 -10.43 2.28 8.18
C CYS A 158 -10.11 3.20 7.00
N ASP A 159 -9.26 2.76 6.09
CA ASP A 159 -8.88 3.49 4.88
C ASP A 159 -9.80 3.25 3.69
N SER A 160 -10.79 2.36 3.87
CA SER A 160 -11.82 1.99 2.90
C SER A 160 -13.16 1.81 3.60
N LYS A 161 -14.25 2.26 2.96
CA LYS A 161 -15.62 2.02 3.42
C LYS A 161 -15.96 0.52 3.41
N ASN A 162 -15.42 -0.21 2.44
CA ASN A 162 -15.56 -1.67 2.37
C ASN A 162 -14.92 -2.34 3.59
N ILE A 163 -13.73 -1.90 4.01
CA ILE A 163 -13.07 -2.41 5.23
C ILE A 163 -13.87 -2.01 6.46
N GLU A 164 -14.38 -0.79 6.53
CA GLU A 164 -15.22 -0.36 7.65
C GLU A 164 -16.48 -1.22 7.78
N GLN A 165 -17.17 -1.48 6.67
CA GLN A 165 -18.36 -2.34 6.63
C GLN A 165 -18.04 -3.79 7.04
N TYR A 166 -16.91 -4.33 6.53
CA TYR A 166 -16.42 -5.63 6.92
C TYR A 166 -16.19 -5.73 8.43
N ILE A 167 -15.47 -4.77 9.01
CA ILE A 167 -15.18 -4.74 10.46
C ILE A 167 -16.47 -4.67 11.27
N LYS A 168 -17.42 -3.80 10.89
CA LYS A 168 -18.72 -3.67 11.56
C LYS A 168 -19.51 -4.97 11.53
N LYS A 169 -19.54 -5.65 10.38
CA LYS A 169 -20.31 -6.89 10.19
C LYS A 169 -19.64 -8.10 10.86
N GLU A 170 -18.36 -8.32 10.58
CA GLU A 170 -17.61 -9.50 11.03
C GLU A 170 -17.42 -9.52 12.56
N TYR A 171 -17.28 -8.34 13.15
CA TYR A 171 -16.99 -8.17 14.58
C TYR A 171 -18.12 -7.47 15.34
N GLU A 172 -19.34 -7.49 14.84
CA GLU A 172 -20.54 -6.87 15.42
C GLU A 172 -20.67 -7.12 16.91
N LYS A 173 -20.42 -8.36 17.36
CA LYS A 173 -20.49 -8.77 18.78
C LYS A 173 -19.56 -7.99 19.73
N TYR A 174 -18.58 -7.26 19.21
CA TYR A 174 -17.67 -6.42 20.01
C TYR A 174 -18.01 -4.95 19.95
N TYR A 175 -19.04 -4.56 19.17
CA TYR A 175 -19.47 -3.18 18.99
C TYR A 175 -18.31 -2.24 18.63
N PRO A 176 -17.51 -2.56 17.58
CA PRO A 176 -16.32 -1.80 17.27
C PRO A 176 -16.66 -0.35 16.91
N LYS A 177 -15.97 0.60 17.52
CA LYS A 177 -16.01 1.99 17.10
C LYS A 177 -15.14 2.17 15.88
N THR A 178 -15.72 2.65 14.79
CA THR A 178 -15.01 2.80 13.52
C THR A 178 -15.16 4.22 12.98
N THR A 179 -14.21 4.63 12.16
CA THR A 179 -14.29 5.81 11.32
C THR A 179 -13.58 5.52 9.99
N PHE A 180 -14.06 6.14 8.92
CA PHE A 180 -13.44 6.08 7.62
C PHE A 180 -12.59 7.33 7.39
N ILE A 181 -11.31 7.14 7.06
CA ILE A 181 -10.40 8.19 6.61
C ILE A 181 -9.64 7.66 5.41
N ALA A 182 -9.99 8.12 4.22
CA ALA A 182 -9.34 7.70 2.98
C ALA A 182 -7.87 8.12 2.92
N TYR A 183 -7.05 7.32 2.27
CA TYR A 183 -5.77 7.82 1.79
C TYR A 183 -5.99 8.81 0.65
N GLY A 184 -5.12 9.79 0.57
CA GLY A 184 -5.07 10.76 -0.52
C GLY A 184 -3.86 10.55 -1.42
N THR A 185 -3.82 11.31 -2.51
CA THR A 185 -2.67 11.44 -3.38
C THR A 185 -2.52 12.89 -3.83
N GLU A 186 -1.33 13.26 -4.28
CA GLU A 186 -1.08 14.59 -4.84
C GLU A 186 -1.59 14.64 -6.30
N ILE A 187 -2.53 15.54 -6.56
CA ILE A 187 -3.01 15.82 -7.92
C ILE A 187 -2.15 16.94 -8.50
N ARG A 188 -1.06 16.55 -9.12
CA ARG A 188 -0.13 17.46 -9.81
C ARG A 188 0.54 16.75 -10.99
N LYS A 189 1.12 17.52 -11.87
CA LYS A 189 2.01 16.99 -12.90
C LYS A 189 3.42 16.76 -12.35
N SER A 190 4.14 15.82 -12.96
CA SER A 190 5.55 15.61 -12.69
C SER A 190 6.35 16.89 -13.04
N GLN A 191 7.34 17.21 -12.21
CA GLN A 191 8.29 18.27 -12.51
C GLN A 191 9.35 17.85 -13.54
N MET A 192 9.44 16.55 -13.85
CA MET A 192 10.35 16.02 -14.87
C MET A 192 9.86 16.38 -16.27
N ALA A 193 10.70 17.01 -17.06
CA ALA A 193 10.39 17.33 -18.47
C ALA A 193 10.42 16.07 -19.34
N ASP A 194 9.65 16.06 -20.44
CA ASP A 194 9.71 14.99 -21.43
C ASP A 194 11.10 14.88 -22.10
N SER A 195 11.85 15.97 -22.09
CA SER A 195 13.22 16.07 -22.61
C SER A 195 14.30 15.58 -21.63
N ASP A 196 13.95 15.19 -20.39
CA ASP A 196 14.91 14.74 -19.40
C ASP A 196 15.70 13.51 -19.87
N GLU A 197 17.02 13.57 -19.78
CA GLU A 197 17.92 12.54 -20.29
C GLU A 197 17.77 11.19 -19.56
N LYS A 198 17.43 11.19 -18.27
CA LYS A 198 17.17 9.94 -17.53
C LYS A 198 15.90 9.26 -18.07
N LEU A 199 14.87 10.05 -18.34
CA LEU A 199 13.60 9.56 -18.87
C LEU A 199 13.79 9.01 -20.30
N LYS A 200 14.46 9.76 -21.17
CA LYS A 200 14.78 9.33 -22.53
C LYS A 200 15.58 8.03 -22.54
N LYS A 201 16.61 7.96 -21.70
CA LYS A 201 17.45 6.75 -21.54
C LYS A 201 16.62 5.55 -21.11
N TRP A 202 15.72 5.75 -20.12
CA TRP A 202 14.83 4.69 -19.61
C TRP A 202 13.93 4.14 -20.72
N TYR A 203 13.34 5.01 -21.55
CA TYR A 203 12.53 4.62 -22.71
C TYR A 203 13.34 3.91 -23.78
N ALA A 204 14.50 4.45 -24.15
CA ALA A 204 15.36 3.91 -25.19
C ALA A 204 15.87 2.50 -24.84
N GLU A 205 16.38 2.30 -23.62
CA GLU A 205 16.88 0.99 -23.15
C GLU A 205 15.82 -0.11 -23.19
N ARG A 206 14.55 0.26 -23.04
CA ARG A 206 13.41 -0.68 -22.99
C ARG A 206 12.60 -0.72 -24.28
N LYS A 207 12.98 0.09 -25.26
CA LYS A 207 12.26 0.25 -26.55
C LYS A 207 10.77 0.55 -26.31
N ILE A 208 10.48 1.47 -25.36
CA ILE A 208 9.14 1.92 -25.03
C ILE A 208 8.93 3.33 -25.61
N HIS A 209 7.74 3.61 -26.09
CA HIS A 209 7.39 4.92 -26.64
C HIS A 209 6.28 5.58 -25.82
N PRO A 210 6.39 6.87 -25.46
CA PRO A 210 5.33 7.61 -24.78
C PRO A 210 3.98 7.46 -25.50
N LYS A 211 2.90 7.32 -24.73
CA LYS A 211 1.52 7.11 -25.21
C LYS A 211 1.27 5.81 -26.01
N GLN A 212 2.26 4.93 -26.10
CA GLN A 212 2.16 3.66 -26.81
C GLN A 212 2.27 2.45 -25.88
N TYR A 213 1.88 2.59 -24.62
CA TYR A 213 1.90 1.47 -23.67
C TYR A 213 0.82 1.56 -22.61
N TYR A 214 0.33 0.39 -22.22
CA TYR A 214 -0.38 0.17 -20.98
C TYR A 214 0.63 -0.08 -19.86
N LEU A 215 0.37 0.45 -18.67
CA LEU A 215 1.27 0.39 -17.54
C LEU A 215 0.64 -0.35 -16.36
N VAL A 216 1.41 -1.17 -15.66
CA VAL A 216 1.10 -1.61 -14.31
C VAL A 216 2.26 -1.31 -13.37
N VAL A 217 1.96 -0.78 -12.19
CA VAL A 217 2.95 -0.53 -11.13
C VAL A 217 2.50 -1.21 -9.85
N GLY A 218 3.32 -2.12 -9.32
CA GLY A 218 2.94 -2.82 -8.10
C GLY A 218 3.93 -3.88 -7.66
N ARG A 219 3.64 -4.51 -6.52
CA ARG A 219 4.43 -5.64 -6.03
C ARG A 219 4.22 -6.87 -6.92
N PHE A 220 5.28 -7.61 -7.17
CA PHE A 220 5.23 -8.82 -7.97
C PHE A 220 4.74 -10.01 -7.14
N VAL A 221 3.41 -10.07 -6.94
CA VAL A 221 2.73 -11.08 -6.14
C VAL A 221 1.48 -11.60 -6.84
N PRO A 222 1.07 -12.86 -6.63
CA PRO A 222 -0.08 -13.45 -7.31
C PRO A 222 -1.39 -12.66 -7.14
N GLU A 223 -1.63 -12.08 -5.97
CA GLU A 223 -2.83 -11.29 -5.65
C GLU A 223 -2.97 -10.00 -6.49
N ASN A 224 -1.94 -9.62 -7.24
CA ASN A 224 -2.01 -8.52 -8.21
C ASN A 224 -2.41 -8.98 -9.62
N ASN A 225 -2.75 -10.27 -9.78
CA ASN A 225 -3.32 -10.85 -11.00
C ASN A 225 -2.50 -10.65 -12.28
N TYR A 226 -1.16 -10.63 -12.16
CA TYR A 226 -0.27 -10.52 -13.34
C TYR A 226 -0.50 -11.62 -14.36
N GLU A 227 -0.78 -12.85 -13.93
CA GLU A 227 -1.09 -13.98 -14.81
C GLU A 227 -2.30 -13.69 -15.70
N VAL A 228 -3.39 -13.20 -15.11
CA VAL A 228 -4.62 -12.86 -15.85
C VAL A 228 -4.36 -11.72 -16.82
N MET A 229 -3.76 -10.63 -16.33
CA MET A 229 -3.47 -9.45 -17.18
C MET A 229 -2.59 -9.80 -18.37
N ILE A 230 -1.56 -10.63 -18.19
CA ILE A 230 -0.66 -11.05 -19.26
C ILE A 230 -1.38 -11.96 -20.25
N LYS A 231 -2.13 -12.98 -19.78
CA LYS A 231 -2.88 -13.89 -20.65
C LYS A 231 -3.90 -13.14 -21.53
N GLU A 232 -4.62 -12.23 -20.93
CA GLU A 232 -5.60 -11.44 -21.66
C GLU A 232 -4.95 -10.44 -22.63
N PHE A 233 -3.81 -9.85 -22.24
CA PHE A 233 -3.05 -8.96 -23.12
C PHE A 233 -2.48 -9.69 -24.34
N ILE A 234 -1.99 -10.91 -24.19
CA ILE A 234 -1.51 -11.73 -25.31
C ILE A 234 -2.64 -12.00 -26.33
N LYS A 235 -3.89 -12.16 -25.86
CA LYS A 235 -5.06 -12.42 -26.72
C LYS A 235 -5.53 -11.20 -27.49
N CYS A 236 -5.33 -10.00 -26.95
CA CYS A 236 -5.81 -8.78 -27.60
C CYS A 236 -4.93 -8.37 -28.79
N LYS A 237 -5.55 -7.63 -29.74
CA LYS A 237 -4.89 -7.14 -30.96
C LYS A 237 -4.25 -5.78 -30.79
N SER A 238 -4.09 -5.30 -29.57
CA SER A 238 -3.43 -4.01 -29.30
C SER A 238 -2.02 -3.97 -29.89
N GLU A 239 -1.67 -2.89 -30.53
CA GLU A 239 -0.30 -2.64 -31.02
C GLU A 239 0.60 -2.00 -29.96
N ARG A 240 0.02 -1.64 -28.81
CA ARG A 240 0.73 -1.01 -27.69
C ARG A 240 1.51 -2.02 -26.87
N ASP A 241 2.52 -1.55 -26.17
CA ASP A 241 3.26 -2.35 -25.19
C ASP A 241 2.46 -2.54 -23.88
N PHE A 242 2.75 -3.63 -23.17
CA PHE A 242 2.37 -3.80 -21.78
C PHE A 242 3.61 -3.71 -20.89
N VAL A 243 3.75 -2.62 -20.17
CA VAL A 243 4.91 -2.29 -19.37
C VAL A 243 4.64 -2.58 -17.90
N LEU A 244 5.49 -3.43 -17.30
CA LEU A 244 5.36 -3.86 -15.91
C LEU A 244 6.50 -3.26 -15.08
N ILE A 245 6.18 -2.28 -14.22
CA ILE A 245 7.12 -1.72 -13.24
C ILE A 245 6.92 -2.45 -11.92
N THR A 246 7.82 -3.37 -11.64
CA THR A 246 7.74 -4.24 -10.47
C THR A 246 9.11 -4.78 -10.06
N ASN A 247 9.24 -5.14 -8.77
CA ASN A 247 10.42 -5.86 -8.28
C ASN A 247 10.23 -7.36 -8.54
N VAL A 248 10.86 -7.85 -9.58
CA VAL A 248 10.70 -9.22 -10.03
C VAL A 248 11.26 -10.22 -9.03
N ASN A 249 10.52 -11.30 -8.80
CA ASN A 249 10.94 -12.47 -8.05
C ASN A 249 11.12 -13.64 -9.02
N ASP A 250 12.30 -14.23 -9.07
CA ASP A 250 12.66 -15.26 -10.05
C ASP A 250 11.75 -16.49 -10.04
N LYS A 251 11.32 -16.91 -8.84
CA LYS A 251 10.43 -18.07 -8.73
C LYS A 251 9.07 -17.79 -9.37
N PHE A 252 8.46 -16.66 -9.03
CA PHE A 252 7.16 -16.27 -9.58
C PHE A 252 7.27 -15.92 -11.06
N LEU A 253 8.39 -15.35 -11.51
CA LEU A 253 8.64 -15.05 -12.92
C LEU A 253 8.68 -16.33 -13.76
N LYS A 254 9.38 -17.37 -13.31
CA LYS A 254 9.44 -18.68 -13.98
C LYS A 254 8.07 -19.36 -14.03
N GLU A 255 7.31 -19.28 -12.94
CA GLU A 255 5.92 -19.78 -12.88
C GLU A 255 5.03 -19.03 -13.89
N LEU A 256 5.16 -17.71 -13.96
CA LEU A 256 4.41 -16.87 -14.87
C LEU A 256 4.75 -17.17 -16.32
N GLU A 257 6.04 -17.33 -16.66
CA GLU A 257 6.47 -17.76 -17.98
C GLU A 257 5.89 -19.11 -18.36
N PHE A 258 5.97 -20.10 -17.48
CA PHE A 258 5.40 -21.42 -17.71
C PHE A 258 3.89 -21.40 -18.00
N LYS A 259 3.15 -20.53 -17.31
CA LYS A 259 1.69 -20.41 -17.43
C LYS A 259 1.22 -19.56 -18.62
N THR A 260 2.02 -18.62 -19.04
CA THR A 260 1.59 -17.59 -20.01
C THR A 260 2.41 -17.60 -21.31
N GLY A 261 3.67 -18.02 -21.26
CA GLY A 261 4.60 -17.92 -22.40
C GLY A 261 4.87 -16.48 -22.82
N TYR A 262 4.83 -15.53 -21.87
CA TYR A 262 4.89 -14.09 -22.14
C TYR A 262 6.14 -13.65 -22.91
N SER A 263 7.25 -14.36 -22.77
CA SER A 263 8.51 -14.03 -23.47
C SER A 263 8.41 -14.10 -25.00
N LYS A 264 7.39 -14.77 -25.53
CA LYS A 264 7.11 -14.87 -26.97
C LYS A 264 6.39 -13.63 -27.53
N ASP A 265 5.84 -12.79 -26.68
CA ASP A 265 5.17 -11.55 -27.06
C ASP A 265 6.06 -10.35 -26.74
N SER A 266 6.66 -9.76 -27.78
CA SER A 266 7.61 -8.64 -27.65
C SER A 266 6.99 -7.36 -27.08
N ARG A 267 5.65 -7.28 -27.02
CA ARG A 267 4.93 -6.16 -26.43
C ARG A 267 4.99 -6.18 -24.89
N ILE A 268 5.25 -7.35 -24.26
CA ILE A 268 5.30 -7.48 -22.80
C ILE A 268 6.69 -7.14 -22.29
N LYS A 269 6.79 -6.08 -21.49
CA LYS A 269 8.08 -5.50 -21.08
C LYS A 269 8.17 -5.36 -19.56
N PHE A 270 9.00 -6.18 -18.92
CA PHE A 270 9.37 -6.03 -17.52
C PHE A 270 10.42 -4.93 -17.38
N ALA A 271 10.02 -3.76 -16.92
CA ALA A 271 10.84 -2.55 -16.88
C ALA A 271 11.68 -2.38 -15.59
N GLY A 272 11.59 -3.34 -14.66
CA GLY A 272 12.24 -3.25 -13.34
C GLY A 272 11.53 -2.27 -12.40
N THR A 273 12.24 -1.81 -11.37
CA THR A 273 11.71 -0.83 -10.39
C THR A 273 12.15 0.59 -10.74
N VAL A 274 11.28 1.56 -10.49
CA VAL A 274 11.58 2.99 -10.60
C VAL A 274 11.35 3.61 -9.22
N TYR A 275 12.42 4.04 -8.55
CA TYR A 275 12.38 4.63 -7.21
C TYR A 275 12.30 6.16 -7.22
N ASP A 276 12.66 6.80 -8.31
CA ASP A 276 12.51 8.23 -8.52
C ASP A 276 11.01 8.55 -8.71
N SER A 277 10.41 9.22 -7.74
CA SER A 277 8.97 9.50 -7.72
C SER A 277 8.52 10.43 -8.85
N GLU A 278 9.35 11.42 -9.21
CA GLU A 278 9.05 12.33 -10.33
C GLU A 278 9.09 11.60 -11.66
N MET A 279 10.10 10.74 -11.84
CA MET A 279 10.20 9.89 -13.03
C MET A 279 9.04 8.90 -13.12
N LEU A 280 8.67 8.25 -12.01
CA LEU A 280 7.55 7.30 -11.99
C LEU A 280 6.21 7.99 -12.29
N MET A 281 6.01 9.20 -11.76
CA MET A 281 4.85 10.03 -12.07
C MET A 281 4.82 10.38 -13.56
N LYS A 282 5.97 10.79 -14.13
CA LYS A 282 6.08 11.10 -15.57
C LYS A 282 5.80 9.89 -16.47
N ILE A 283 6.26 8.72 -16.08
CA ILE A 283 5.96 7.46 -16.78
C ILE A 283 4.45 7.16 -16.76
N ARG A 284 3.76 7.40 -15.62
CA ARG A 284 2.30 7.27 -15.53
C ARG A 284 1.57 8.28 -16.42
N GLU A 285 1.99 9.55 -16.41
CA GLU A 285 1.44 10.59 -17.29
C GLU A 285 1.58 10.24 -18.77
N ASN A 286 2.68 9.60 -19.14
CA ASN A 286 2.99 9.20 -20.50
C ASN A 286 2.47 7.81 -20.87
N ALA A 287 1.79 7.10 -19.99
CA ALA A 287 1.08 5.87 -20.33
C ALA A 287 -0.16 6.18 -21.16
N TYR A 288 -0.53 5.28 -22.08
CA TYR A 288 -1.81 5.31 -22.76
C TYR A 288 -2.93 4.93 -21.79
N GLY A 289 -2.72 3.86 -21.00
CA GLY A 289 -3.63 3.41 -19.98
C GLY A 289 -2.90 2.71 -18.84
N TYR A 290 -3.60 2.53 -17.71
CA TYR A 290 -3.08 1.87 -16.53
C TYR A 290 -3.91 0.64 -16.18
N PHE A 291 -3.25 -0.49 -15.96
CA PHE A 291 -3.90 -1.70 -15.47
C PHE A 291 -3.74 -1.83 -13.95
N HIS A 292 -4.81 -2.18 -13.28
CA HIS A 292 -4.79 -2.46 -11.84
C HIS A 292 -5.47 -3.78 -11.54
N GLY A 293 -4.68 -4.77 -11.14
CA GLY A 293 -5.15 -6.11 -10.81
C GLY A 293 -5.18 -6.44 -9.33
N HIS A 294 -4.99 -5.46 -8.44
CA HIS A 294 -4.95 -5.69 -6.99
C HIS A 294 -6.30 -6.19 -6.47
N GLU A 295 -6.28 -7.30 -5.70
CA GLU A 295 -7.48 -8.03 -5.31
C GLU A 295 -7.67 -8.12 -3.79
N VAL A 296 -6.62 -7.96 -2.99
CA VAL A 296 -6.67 -8.17 -1.54
C VAL A 296 -6.14 -6.96 -0.79
N GLY A 297 -6.96 -6.38 0.08
CA GLY A 297 -6.57 -5.24 0.91
C GLY A 297 -7.63 -4.16 0.96
N GLY A 298 -7.21 -2.96 1.31
CA GLY A 298 -8.00 -1.72 1.26
C GLY A 298 -7.56 -0.83 0.09
N THR A 299 -7.63 0.47 0.30
CA THR A 299 -7.19 1.47 -0.69
C THR A 299 -5.71 1.30 -1.04
N ASN A 300 -5.42 1.16 -2.34
CA ASN A 300 -4.06 0.99 -2.83
C ASN A 300 -3.46 2.34 -3.25
N PRO A 301 -2.37 2.82 -2.62
CA PRO A 301 -1.74 4.09 -2.99
C PRO A 301 -1.33 4.17 -4.47
N SER A 302 -0.84 3.05 -5.07
CA SER A 302 -0.47 3.03 -6.48
C SER A 302 -1.67 3.24 -7.42
N LEU A 303 -2.89 2.82 -7.01
CA LEU A 303 -4.12 3.12 -7.74
C LEU A 303 -4.45 4.62 -7.67
N LEU A 304 -4.36 5.22 -6.48
CA LEU A 304 -4.59 6.66 -6.31
C LEU A 304 -3.64 7.50 -7.17
N GLU A 305 -2.36 7.13 -7.18
CA GLU A 305 -1.35 7.79 -8.01
C GLU A 305 -1.62 7.61 -9.52
N ALA A 306 -2.12 6.44 -9.93
CA ALA A 306 -2.50 6.20 -11.33
C ALA A 306 -3.72 7.03 -11.74
N LEU A 307 -4.77 7.06 -10.92
CA LEU A 307 -5.96 7.87 -11.15
C LEU A 307 -5.64 9.37 -11.22
N ALA A 308 -4.64 9.83 -10.47
CA ALA A 308 -4.18 11.23 -10.51
C ALA A 308 -3.31 11.57 -11.73
N SER A 309 -2.73 10.58 -12.41
CA SER A 309 -1.69 10.82 -13.44
C SER A 309 -2.05 10.25 -14.81
N THR A 310 -2.86 9.18 -14.89
CA THR A 310 -3.18 8.48 -16.13
C THR A 310 -4.67 8.66 -16.45
N GLN A 311 -4.98 9.08 -17.66
CA GLN A 311 -6.36 9.36 -18.07
C GLN A 311 -7.24 8.11 -18.17
N LEU A 312 -6.70 7.01 -18.71
CA LEU A 312 -7.41 5.75 -18.91
C LEU A 312 -6.98 4.72 -17.87
N ASN A 313 -7.92 4.24 -17.06
CA ASN A 313 -7.64 3.26 -16.02
C ASN A 313 -8.55 2.03 -16.20
N LEU A 314 -7.94 0.84 -16.29
CA LEU A 314 -8.62 -0.45 -16.42
C LEU A 314 -8.39 -1.25 -15.14
N LEU A 315 -9.41 -1.35 -14.29
CA LEU A 315 -9.29 -1.86 -12.93
C LEU A 315 -10.01 -3.19 -12.75
N LEU A 316 -9.42 -4.09 -11.99
CA LEU A 316 -10.11 -5.30 -11.55
C LEU A 316 -11.36 -4.92 -10.76
N ASN A 317 -12.51 -5.52 -11.13
CA ASN A 317 -13.79 -5.26 -10.54
C ASN A 317 -13.92 -5.85 -9.13
N VAL A 318 -13.35 -5.16 -8.14
CA VAL A 318 -13.48 -5.49 -6.71
C VAL A 318 -13.92 -4.25 -5.93
N GLY A 319 -14.55 -4.47 -4.77
CA GLY A 319 -15.23 -3.42 -4.01
C GLY A 319 -14.35 -2.20 -3.72
N PHE A 320 -13.12 -2.37 -3.28
CA PHE A 320 -12.24 -1.25 -2.93
C PHE A 320 -11.68 -0.51 -4.15
N ASN A 321 -11.51 -1.17 -5.32
CA ASN A 321 -11.17 -0.47 -6.57
C ASN A 321 -12.34 0.39 -7.05
N ARG A 322 -13.56 -0.16 -6.98
CA ARG A 322 -14.77 0.60 -7.31
C ARG A 322 -15.04 1.75 -6.36
N GLU A 323 -14.77 1.57 -5.08
CA GLU A 323 -14.93 2.62 -4.07
C GLU A 323 -14.06 3.85 -4.37
N VAL A 324 -12.86 3.63 -4.90
CA VAL A 324 -11.88 4.69 -5.14
C VAL A 324 -12.08 5.36 -6.50
N ALA A 325 -12.35 4.58 -7.53
CA ALA A 325 -12.39 5.09 -8.91
C ALA A 325 -13.82 5.38 -9.40
N GLU A 326 -14.86 4.87 -8.71
CA GLU A 326 -16.27 5.08 -9.06
C GLU A 326 -16.53 4.90 -10.57
N ASP A 327 -16.99 5.93 -11.25
CA ASP A 327 -17.23 5.94 -12.72
C ASP A 327 -16.01 6.46 -13.52
N GLY A 328 -14.90 6.80 -12.83
CA GLY A 328 -13.67 7.31 -13.44
C GLY A 328 -12.74 6.23 -14.01
N ALA A 329 -13.22 4.98 -14.16
CA ALA A 329 -12.42 3.88 -14.68
C ALA A 329 -13.28 2.85 -15.43
N MET A 330 -12.63 2.06 -16.26
CA MET A 330 -13.21 0.87 -16.88
C MET A 330 -12.89 -0.35 -15.99
N TYR A 331 -13.84 -1.29 -15.87
CA TYR A 331 -13.70 -2.41 -14.95
C TYR A 331 -13.67 -3.74 -15.70
N TRP A 332 -12.71 -4.59 -15.35
CA TRP A 332 -12.58 -5.92 -15.90
C TRP A 332 -12.77 -7.02 -14.84
N SER A 333 -13.17 -8.20 -15.28
CA SER A 333 -13.28 -9.40 -14.47
C SER A 333 -12.19 -10.42 -14.85
N LYS A 334 -12.05 -11.48 -14.05
CA LYS A 334 -11.13 -12.59 -14.35
C LYS A 334 -11.66 -13.57 -15.39
N GLU A 335 -12.83 -13.33 -15.91
CA GLU A 335 -13.42 -14.15 -16.97
C GLU A 335 -12.58 -14.04 -18.24
N GLU A 336 -12.41 -15.16 -18.91
CA GLU A 336 -11.63 -15.25 -20.14
C GLU A 336 -12.17 -14.34 -21.24
N GLY A 337 -11.28 -13.58 -21.86
CA GLY A 337 -11.62 -12.61 -22.90
C GLY A 337 -12.18 -11.27 -22.40
N ASN A 338 -12.46 -11.14 -21.10
CA ASN A 338 -13.06 -9.92 -20.58
C ASN A 338 -12.11 -8.72 -20.63
N LEU A 339 -10.88 -8.87 -20.11
CA LEU A 339 -9.89 -7.78 -20.18
C LEU A 339 -9.40 -7.58 -21.62
N ALA A 340 -9.23 -8.65 -22.41
CA ALA A 340 -8.83 -8.53 -23.80
C ALA A 340 -9.83 -7.68 -24.62
N GLY A 341 -11.12 -7.98 -24.48
CA GLY A 341 -12.17 -7.18 -25.14
C GLY A 341 -12.26 -5.75 -24.62
N LEU A 342 -11.93 -5.53 -23.34
CA LEU A 342 -11.89 -4.19 -22.77
C LEU A 342 -10.69 -3.37 -23.31
N ILE A 343 -9.53 -4.00 -23.51
CA ILE A 343 -8.34 -3.39 -24.13
C ILE A 343 -8.66 -2.98 -25.57
N GLU A 344 -9.29 -3.86 -26.35
CA GLU A 344 -9.69 -3.55 -27.73
C GLU A 344 -10.64 -2.36 -27.82
N LYS A 345 -11.62 -2.28 -26.90
CA LYS A 345 -12.50 -1.10 -26.82
C LYS A 345 -11.72 0.15 -26.42
N ALA A 346 -10.81 0.02 -25.46
CA ALA A 346 -10.01 1.12 -24.95
C ALA A 346 -9.08 1.69 -26.02
N ASP A 347 -8.53 0.85 -26.90
CA ASP A 347 -7.62 1.26 -27.98
C ASP A 347 -8.30 2.18 -29.02
N HIS A 348 -9.63 2.15 -29.08
CA HIS A 348 -10.44 3.00 -29.97
C HIS A 348 -10.97 4.27 -29.27
N LEU A 349 -10.66 4.48 -27.98
CA LEU A 349 -11.05 5.71 -27.31
C LEU A 349 -10.17 6.87 -27.75
N ASP A 350 -10.82 7.95 -28.17
CA ASP A 350 -10.15 9.21 -28.40
C ASP A 350 -9.72 9.82 -27.06
N GLN A 351 -8.44 10.12 -26.91
CA GLN A 351 -7.86 10.72 -25.70
C GLN A 351 -7.64 12.25 -25.87
N SER A 352 -8.36 12.87 -26.79
CA SER A 352 -8.34 14.33 -27.01
C SER A 352 -8.86 15.12 -25.82
#